data_aca79c5df358017c014e8eb8e3a9abc0
#
_entry.id   aca79c5df358017c014e8eb8e3a9abc0
#
_cell.length_a   1.000
_cell.length_b   1.000
_cell.length_c   1.000
_cell.angle_alpha   90.00
_cell.angle_beta   90.00
_cell.angle_gamma   90.00
#
_symmetry.space_group_name_H-M   'P 1'
#
loop_
_entity.id
_entity.type
_entity.pdbx_description
1 polymer ?
#
loop_
_entity_poly.entity_id
_entity_poly.type
_entity_poly.pdbx_seq_one_letter_code
_entity_poly.pdbx_strand_id
1 'polypeptide(L)'
;VEMKILHTADWHLGTFRSPVKDGVNLRTEDTKRCLDELIRVANEEKPDYSIVSGDIFHVGRLWSDRCCEEIITAIHYIRELAAVSKQVVVMRGTPNHDGSGQFNVLSEMFADVPNVHVVITPQVISFDDVDIAVLPGFDRGVFRANHPGLSSDEENVVFTNELSNIVTGLKAQCSPEKKSILMAHYTVPGCNTESGQTMMLTQFEPIIPQEALLAANYNLVALGHIHRPQKIMHRDWYYSGAINAMNFNDEGQQRGFWIHNWHELGTWQSIFHETPIREFATIELNDDDVTQINMQAMDFV
;
A
#
# COMPACT_ATOMS: atom_id res chain seq x y z
N VAL A 1 -21.93 13.36 -9.73
CA VAL A 1 -20.57 13.93 -9.80
C VAL A 1 -19.62 12.79 -10.10
N GLU A 2 -18.85 12.91 -11.16
CA GLU A 2 -17.75 11.98 -11.44
C GLU A 2 -16.64 12.21 -10.43
N MET A 3 -15.98 11.13 -10.00
CA MET A 3 -14.87 11.18 -9.05
C MET A 3 -13.80 10.19 -9.49
N LYS A 4 -12.55 10.60 -9.48
CA LYS A 4 -11.41 9.77 -9.86
C LYS A 4 -10.44 9.61 -8.70
N ILE A 5 -10.10 8.37 -8.37
CA ILE A 5 -9.20 8.02 -7.27
C ILE A 5 -8.03 7.21 -7.80
N LEU A 6 -6.82 7.69 -7.55
CA LEU A 6 -5.60 6.91 -7.70
C LEU A 6 -5.35 6.17 -6.39
N HIS A 7 -5.21 4.85 -6.44
CA HIS A 7 -4.97 3.98 -5.29
C HIS A 7 -3.66 3.21 -5.46
N THR A 8 -2.71 3.48 -4.59
CA THR A 8 -1.40 2.82 -4.51
C THR A 8 -1.07 2.43 -3.08
N ALA A 9 -0.17 1.48 -2.88
CA ALA A 9 0.35 1.03 -1.59
C ALA A 9 1.70 0.33 -1.77
N ASP A 10 2.28 -0.11 -0.67
CA ASP A 10 3.40 -1.05 -0.64
C ASP A 10 4.55 -0.62 -1.57
N TRP A 11 5.02 0.65 -1.40
CA TRP A 11 6.14 1.20 -2.17
C TRP A 11 7.47 0.59 -1.73
N HIS A 12 7.57 0.24 -0.45
CA HIS A 12 8.75 -0.36 0.16
C HIS A 12 10.05 0.35 -0.21
N LEU A 13 10.05 1.68 -0.10
CA LEU A 13 11.25 2.48 -0.30
C LEU A 13 12.33 2.02 0.66
N GLY A 14 13.45 1.54 0.13
CA GLY A 14 14.50 0.97 0.94
C GLY A 14 15.71 0.54 0.12
N THR A 15 16.76 0.14 0.82
CA THR A 15 17.96 -0.40 0.22
C THR A 15 17.90 -1.91 0.24
N PHE A 16 17.73 -2.51 -0.90
CA PHE A 16 17.76 -3.95 -1.11
C PHE A 16 19.17 -4.45 -1.37
N ARG A 17 19.42 -5.74 -1.10
CA ARG A 17 20.63 -6.40 -1.59
C ARG A 17 20.54 -6.49 -3.12
N SER A 18 21.46 -5.80 -3.79
CA SER A 18 21.40 -5.61 -5.24
C SER A 18 22.78 -5.23 -5.77
N PRO A 19 23.07 -5.47 -7.05
CA PRO A 19 24.21 -4.85 -7.70
C PRO A 19 24.18 -3.34 -7.59
N VAL A 20 25.36 -2.75 -7.43
CA VAL A 20 25.58 -1.31 -7.41
C VAL A 20 26.31 -0.92 -8.67
N LYS A 21 25.73 -0.03 -9.48
CA LYS A 21 26.35 0.52 -10.67
C LYS A 21 26.49 2.03 -10.50
N ASP A 22 27.71 2.53 -10.71
CA ASP A 22 28.03 3.97 -10.56
C ASP A 22 27.63 4.55 -9.20
N GLY A 23 27.71 3.74 -8.15
CA GLY A 23 27.33 4.13 -6.78
C GLY A 23 25.82 4.02 -6.49
N VAL A 24 25.01 3.61 -7.44
CA VAL A 24 23.55 3.52 -7.33
C VAL A 24 23.10 2.07 -7.16
N ASN A 25 22.24 1.82 -6.19
CA ASN A 25 21.59 0.52 -6.00
C ASN A 25 20.53 0.32 -7.06
N LEU A 26 20.66 -0.71 -7.91
CA LEU A 26 19.78 -0.91 -9.06
C LEU A 26 18.33 -1.18 -8.67
N ARG A 27 18.09 -1.83 -7.51
CA ARG A 27 16.73 -2.11 -7.03
C ARG A 27 16.02 -0.84 -6.54
N THR A 28 16.76 0.09 -5.95
CA THR A 28 16.23 1.41 -5.58
C THR A 28 15.79 2.20 -6.82
N GLU A 29 16.59 2.16 -7.88
CA GLU A 29 16.25 2.79 -9.17
C GLU A 29 15.05 2.11 -9.85
N ASP A 30 14.91 0.79 -9.73
CA ASP A 30 13.73 0.08 -10.23
C ASP A 30 12.45 0.59 -9.55
N THR A 31 12.48 0.78 -8.22
CA THR A 31 11.33 1.33 -7.49
C THR A 31 11.03 2.78 -7.90
N LYS A 32 12.04 3.62 -8.06
CA LYS A 32 11.86 5.00 -8.56
C LYS A 32 11.23 4.99 -9.96
N ARG A 33 11.70 4.15 -10.87
CA ARG A 33 11.12 4.02 -12.22
C ARG A 33 9.63 3.63 -12.18
N CYS A 34 9.24 2.75 -11.26
CA CYS A 34 7.83 2.39 -11.06
C CYS A 34 7.01 3.56 -10.52
N LEU A 35 7.58 4.34 -9.61
CA LEU A 35 6.94 5.55 -9.08
C LEU A 35 6.88 6.68 -10.13
N ASP A 36 7.87 6.80 -11.01
CA ASP A 36 7.84 7.74 -12.14
C ASP A 36 6.67 7.42 -13.09
N GLU A 37 6.40 6.12 -13.33
CA GLU A 37 5.24 5.69 -14.12
C GLU A 37 3.92 6.04 -13.40
N LEU A 38 3.85 5.84 -12.08
CA LEU A 38 2.68 6.27 -11.29
C LEU A 38 2.44 7.78 -11.45
N ILE A 39 3.47 8.61 -11.35
CA ILE A 39 3.35 10.06 -11.54
C ILE A 39 2.98 10.42 -12.98
N ARG A 40 3.54 9.72 -13.98
CA ARG A 40 3.18 9.93 -15.38
C ARG A 40 1.68 9.73 -15.59
N VAL A 41 1.14 8.60 -15.10
CA VAL A 41 -0.30 8.30 -15.20
C VAL A 41 -1.13 9.29 -14.38
N ALA A 42 -0.69 9.66 -13.17
CA ALA A 42 -1.37 10.67 -12.36
C ALA A 42 -1.46 12.02 -13.08
N ASN A 43 -0.42 12.41 -13.82
CA ASN A 43 -0.43 13.61 -14.65
C ASN A 43 -1.44 13.56 -15.80
N GLU A 44 -1.64 12.40 -16.40
CA GLU A 44 -2.62 12.19 -17.47
C GLU A 44 -4.05 12.13 -16.92
N GLU A 45 -4.25 11.37 -15.86
CA GLU A 45 -5.56 11.07 -15.29
C GLU A 45 -6.13 12.19 -14.40
N LYS A 46 -5.26 13.03 -13.80
CA LYS A 46 -5.65 14.14 -12.90
C LYS A 46 -6.64 13.68 -11.83
N PRO A 47 -6.26 12.77 -10.94
CA PRO A 47 -7.17 12.24 -9.94
C PRO A 47 -7.67 13.34 -8.99
N ASP A 48 -8.93 13.23 -8.56
CA ASP A 48 -9.46 14.06 -7.49
C ASP A 48 -8.77 13.72 -6.16
N TYR A 49 -8.59 12.43 -5.92
CA TYR A 49 -7.97 11.90 -4.71
C TYR A 49 -6.86 10.93 -5.08
N SER A 50 -5.67 11.11 -4.51
CA SER A 50 -4.61 10.10 -4.52
C SER A 50 -4.48 9.53 -3.11
N ILE A 51 -4.60 8.20 -2.98
CA ILE A 51 -4.53 7.50 -1.71
C ILE A 51 -3.36 6.52 -1.70
N VAL A 52 -2.53 6.59 -0.66
CA VAL A 52 -1.38 5.72 -0.42
C VAL A 52 -1.67 4.87 0.81
N SER A 53 -2.04 3.61 0.59
CA SER A 53 -2.59 2.71 1.62
C SER A 53 -1.50 1.96 2.41
N GLY A 54 -0.42 2.64 2.80
CA GLY A 54 0.60 2.15 3.73
C GLY A 54 1.79 1.43 3.10
N ASP A 55 2.73 1.03 3.95
CA ASP A 55 4.01 0.40 3.66
C ASP A 55 4.83 1.17 2.60
N ILE A 56 5.03 2.47 2.90
CA ILE A 56 5.83 3.37 2.06
C ILE A 56 7.32 2.99 2.17
N PHE A 57 7.76 2.63 3.37
CA PHE A 57 9.14 2.26 3.63
C PHE A 57 9.32 0.74 3.71
N HIS A 58 10.53 0.26 3.42
CA HIS A 58 10.86 -1.17 3.53
C HIS A 58 11.21 -1.58 4.95
N VAL A 59 11.82 -0.68 5.72
CA VAL A 59 12.23 -0.92 7.11
C VAL A 59 11.90 0.29 7.98
N GLY A 60 11.16 0.04 9.06
CA GLY A 60 10.72 1.05 10.03
C GLY A 60 11.83 1.57 10.96
N ARG A 61 12.88 2.22 10.44
CA ARG A 61 13.97 2.78 11.25
C ARG A 61 14.52 4.10 10.70
N LEU A 62 15.01 4.94 11.61
CA LEU A 62 15.57 6.27 11.28
C LEU A 62 17.09 6.38 11.34
N TRP A 63 17.82 5.32 11.68
CA TRP A 63 19.18 5.42 12.22
C TRP A 63 20.31 5.22 11.23
N SER A 64 20.12 5.44 9.96
CA SER A 64 21.21 5.40 8.98
C SER A 64 21.06 6.51 7.95
N ASP A 65 22.17 6.92 7.34
CA ASP A 65 22.19 7.87 6.22
C ASP A 65 21.25 7.45 5.07
N ARG A 66 21.04 6.15 4.93
CA ARG A 66 20.14 5.57 3.92
C ARG A 66 18.66 5.86 4.18
N CYS A 67 18.24 5.96 5.45
CA CYS A 67 16.86 6.34 5.77
C CYS A 67 16.52 7.75 5.33
N CYS A 68 17.50 8.65 5.29
CA CYS A 68 17.29 10.02 4.80
C CYS A 68 16.93 10.01 3.31
N GLU A 69 17.62 9.20 2.50
CA GLU A 69 17.32 9.08 1.06
C GLU A 69 15.91 8.52 0.83
N GLU A 70 15.50 7.52 1.59
CA GLU A 70 14.16 6.91 1.50
C GLU A 70 13.07 7.94 1.85
N ILE A 71 13.25 8.71 2.92
CA ILE A 71 12.31 9.77 3.33
C ILE A 71 12.26 10.89 2.30
N ILE A 72 13.40 11.34 1.77
CA ILE A 72 13.46 12.36 0.72
C ILE A 72 12.74 11.88 -0.54
N THR A 73 12.91 10.61 -0.91
CA THR A 73 12.23 9.99 -2.04
C THR A 73 10.73 9.95 -1.81
N ALA A 74 10.26 9.53 -0.62
CA ALA A 74 8.84 9.55 -0.27
C ALA A 74 8.25 10.96 -0.36
N ILE A 75 8.93 11.96 0.22
CA ILE A 75 8.51 13.36 0.16
C ILE A 75 8.40 13.84 -1.28
N HIS A 76 9.36 13.49 -2.12
CA HIS A 76 9.35 13.87 -3.55
C HIS A 76 8.08 13.36 -4.24
N TYR A 77 7.82 12.05 -4.19
CA TYR A 77 6.66 11.47 -4.89
C TYR A 77 5.31 11.88 -4.29
N ILE A 78 5.22 12.09 -2.98
CA ILE A 78 4.00 12.64 -2.36
C ILE A 78 3.74 14.07 -2.85
N ARG A 79 4.78 14.90 -3.01
CA ARG A 79 4.65 16.25 -3.58
C ARG A 79 4.24 16.24 -5.04
N GLU A 80 4.79 15.33 -5.84
CA GLU A 80 4.37 15.15 -7.24
C GLU A 80 2.88 14.75 -7.32
N LEU A 81 2.41 13.82 -6.47
CA LEU A 81 0.99 13.49 -6.37
C LEU A 81 0.15 14.70 -5.96
N ALA A 82 0.62 15.48 -4.97
CA ALA A 82 -0.09 16.67 -4.50
C ALA A 82 -0.19 17.77 -5.56
N ALA A 83 0.77 17.85 -6.47
CA ALA A 83 0.75 18.81 -7.58
C ALA A 83 -0.32 18.49 -8.63
N VAL A 84 -0.76 17.23 -8.74
CA VAL A 84 -1.70 16.78 -9.79
C VAL A 84 -3.06 16.33 -9.27
N SER A 85 -3.20 16.12 -7.95
CA SER A 85 -4.43 15.69 -7.29
C SER A 85 -5.05 16.82 -6.49
N LYS A 86 -6.38 16.83 -6.34
CA LYS A 86 -7.04 17.79 -5.44
C LYS A 86 -6.65 17.52 -3.98
N GLN A 87 -6.58 16.25 -3.60
CA GLN A 87 -6.21 15.82 -2.25
C GLN A 87 -5.34 14.55 -2.31
N VAL A 88 -4.40 14.44 -1.39
CA VAL A 88 -3.56 13.26 -1.19
C VAL A 88 -3.71 12.77 0.24
N VAL A 89 -4.05 11.51 0.43
CA VAL A 89 -4.11 10.88 1.75
C VAL A 89 -3.04 9.80 1.83
N VAL A 90 -2.13 9.95 2.77
CA VAL A 90 -1.00 9.05 3.00
C VAL A 90 -1.19 8.37 4.35
N MET A 91 -1.35 7.07 4.36
CA MET A 91 -1.60 6.29 5.56
C MET A 91 -0.37 5.48 5.96
N ARG A 92 -0.10 5.40 7.26
CA ARG A 92 0.92 4.51 7.83
C ARG A 92 0.50 3.05 7.65
N GLY A 93 1.39 2.22 7.11
CA GLY A 93 1.23 0.77 7.06
C GLY A 93 1.70 0.06 8.34
N THR A 94 2.34 -1.09 8.21
CA THR A 94 2.83 -1.86 9.37
C THR A 94 4.03 -1.17 10.03
N PRO A 95 4.17 -1.22 11.37
CA PRO A 95 5.29 -0.59 12.08
C PRO A 95 6.66 -1.15 11.71
N ASN A 96 6.73 -2.38 11.21
CA ASN A 96 7.98 -2.99 10.76
C ASN A 96 8.53 -2.33 9.50
N HIS A 97 7.64 -1.80 8.67
CA HIS A 97 7.93 -1.07 7.44
C HIS A 97 7.88 0.42 7.69
N ASP A 98 6.77 0.92 8.21
CA ASP A 98 6.50 2.34 8.43
C ASP A 98 6.74 2.72 9.90
N GLY A 99 7.97 3.05 10.25
CA GLY A 99 8.34 3.45 11.61
C GLY A 99 7.68 4.78 12.01
N SER A 100 7.35 4.91 13.31
CA SER A 100 6.73 6.15 13.85
C SER A 100 7.58 7.38 13.56
N GLY A 101 8.91 7.25 13.66
CA GLY A 101 9.82 8.36 13.39
C GLY A 101 9.77 8.83 11.93
N GLN A 102 9.72 7.91 10.97
CA GLN A 102 9.59 8.24 9.56
C GLN A 102 8.27 8.98 9.28
N PHE A 103 7.17 8.49 9.83
CA PHE A 103 5.86 9.12 9.67
C PHE A 103 5.71 10.45 10.41
N ASN A 104 6.39 10.63 11.55
CA ASN A 104 6.47 11.94 12.21
C ASN A 104 7.19 12.96 11.31
N VAL A 105 8.28 12.55 10.65
CA VAL A 105 8.96 13.43 9.67
C VAL A 105 8.05 13.77 8.49
N LEU A 106 7.33 12.79 7.93
CA LEU A 106 6.36 13.06 6.86
C LEU A 106 5.26 14.02 7.33
N SER A 107 4.72 13.82 8.53
CA SER A 107 3.68 14.71 9.10
C SER A 107 4.16 16.15 9.22
N GLU A 108 5.36 16.37 9.73
CA GLU A 108 5.97 17.71 9.83
C GLU A 108 6.24 18.32 8.45
N MET A 109 6.75 17.53 7.50
CA MET A 109 7.09 18.01 6.16
C MET A 109 5.86 18.42 5.33
N PHE A 110 4.69 17.93 5.68
CA PHE A 110 3.43 18.23 5.00
C PHE A 110 2.42 19.00 5.87
N ALA A 111 2.81 19.43 7.09
CA ALA A 111 1.92 20.14 8.00
C ALA A 111 1.32 21.42 7.39
N ASP A 112 2.09 22.12 6.57
CA ASP A 112 1.69 23.36 5.88
C ASP A 112 1.20 23.14 4.43
N VAL A 113 1.03 21.88 4.01
CA VAL A 113 0.56 21.55 2.65
C VAL A 113 -0.91 21.16 2.73
N PRO A 114 -1.85 22.05 2.37
CA PRO A 114 -3.27 21.91 2.71
C PRO A 114 -3.96 20.73 2.02
N ASN A 115 -3.40 20.21 0.94
CA ASN A 115 -3.97 19.10 0.19
C ASN A 115 -3.21 17.78 0.41
N VAL A 116 -2.38 17.68 1.46
CA VAL A 116 -1.72 16.43 1.86
C VAL A 116 -2.07 16.09 3.31
N HIS A 117 -2.60 14.90 3.52
CA HIS A 117 -3.03 14.39 4.82
C HIS A 117 -2.22 13.14 5.17
N VAL A 118 -1.33 13.26 6.15
CA VAL A 118 -0.54 12.13 6.68
C VAL A 118 -1.25 11.56 7.90
N VAL A 119 -1.65 10.29 7.84
CA VAL A 119 -2.52 9.65 8.83
C VAL A 119 -1.80 8.50 9.51
N ILE A 120 -1.69 8.59 10.84
CA ILE A 120 -1.03 7.59 11.71
C ILE A 120 -1.97 6.92 12.71
N THR A 121 -3.17 7.44 12.87
CA THR A 121 -4.21 6.90 13.77
C THR A 121 -5.55 6.78 13.03
N PRO A 122 -6.43 5.83 13.41
CA PRO A 122 -7.74 5.69 12.79
C PRO A 122 -8.56 6.97 12.86
N GLN A 123 -9.05 7.45 11.72
CA GLN A 123 -9.89 8.65 11.63
C GLN A 123 -10.67 8.71 10.31
N VAL A 124 -11.64 9.59 10.24
CA VAL A 124 -12.34 9.95 8.99
C VAL A 124 -11.89 11.34 8.56
N ILE A 125 -11.46 11.45 7.31
CA ILE A 125 -11.21 12.74 6.65
C ILE A 125 -12.39 13.04 5.75
N SER A 126 -13.07 14.16 6.00
CA SER A 126 -14.26 14.55 5.27
C SER A 126 -13.93 15.63 4.23
N PHE A 127 -14.23 15.34 2.98
CA PHE A 127 -14.16 16.28 1.85
C PHE A 127 -15.59 16.61 1.38
N ASP A 128 -15.72 17.44 0.37
CA ASP A 128 -17.05 17.91 -0.08
C ASP A 128 -17.98 16.79 -0.54
N ASP A 129 -17.45 15.81 -1.26
CA ASP A 129 -18.22 14.74 -1.93
C ASP A 129 -17.88 13.32 -1.45
N VAL A 130 -16.85 13.17 -0.61
CA VAL A 130 -16.38 11.89 -0.10
C VAL A 130 -15.87 11.98 1.33
N ASP A 131 -16.15 10.95 2.11
CA ASP A 131 -15.53 10.70 3.39
C ASP A 131 -14.57 9.53 3.27
N ILE A 132 -13.30 9.75 3.60
CA ILE A 132 -12.26 8.72 3.59
C ILE A 132 -12.00 8.28 5.04
N ALA A 133 -12.48 7.09 5.37
CA ALA A 133 -12.16 6.40 6.61
C ALA A 133 -10.78 5.75 6.48
N VAL A 134 -9.86 6.12 7.36
CA VAL A 134 -8.46 5.67 7.30
C VAL A 134 -8.16 4.81 8.52
N LEU A 135 -7.73 3.58 8.27
CA LEU A 135 -7.38 2.58 9.27
C LEU A 135 -5.92 2.14 9.08
N PRO A 136 -4.96 2.86 9.68
CA PRO A 136 -3.54 2.54 9.59
C PRO A 136 -3.19 1.15 10.10
N GLY A 137 -2.04 0.64 9.66
CA GLY A 137 -1.51 -0.65 10.08
C GLY A 137 -1.30 -0.72 11.59
N PHE A 138 -1.38 -1.92 12.11
CA PHE A 138 -1.43 -2.22 13.52
C PHE A 138 -0.07 -2.22 14.22
N ASP A 139 -0.04 -1.62 15.40
CA ASP A 139 1.10 -1.71 16.31
C ASP A 139 0.82 -2.73 17.43
N ARG A 140 1.33 -3.96 17.26
CA ARG A 140 1.16 -5.04 18.24
C ARG A 140 1.77 -4.69 19.60
N GLY A 141 2.82 -3.87 19.64
CA GLY A 141 3.44 -3.41 20.88
C GLY A 141 2.49 -2.52 21.69
N VAL A 142 1.84 -1.59 21.03
CA VAL A 142 0.83 -0.71 21.65
C VAL A 142 -0.39 -1.53 22.13
N PHE A 143 -0.84 -2.47 21.29
CA PHE A 143 -1.95 -3.35 21.67
C PHE A 143 -1.63 -4.16 22.93
N ARG A 144 -0.49 -4.84 22.98
CA ARG A 144 -0.05 -5.63 24.16
C ARG A 144 0.10 -4.79 25.42
N ALA A 145 0.55 -3.56 25.30
CA ALA A 145 0.63 -2.64 26.43
C ALA A 145 -0.76 -2.32 27.02
N ASN A 146 -1.80 -2.27 26.19
CA ASN A 146 -3.17 -2.01 26.60
C ASN A 146 -3.91 -3.30 27.04
N HIS A 147 -3.43 -4.50 26.63
CA HIS A 147 -4.04 -5.80 26.92
C HIS A 147 -3.02 -6.77 27.53
N PRO A 148 -2.48 -6.50 28.72
CA PRO A 148 -1.46 -7.32 29.34
C PRO A 148 -2.00 -8.72 29.71
N GLY A 149 -1.23 -9.76 29.46
CA GLY A 149 -1.52 -11.12 29.91
C GLY A 149 -2.32 -11.99 28.94
N LEU A 150 -2.63 -11.51 27.75
CA LEU A 150 -3.25 -12.34 26.71
C LEU A 150 -2.20 -13.30 26.09
N SER A 151 -2.61 -14.52 25.79
CA SER A 151 -1.89 -15.43 24.90
C SER A 151 -1.96 -14.91 23.45
N SER A 152 -1.08 -15.40 22.56
CA SER A 152 -1.09 -14.99 21.14
C SER A 152 -2.42 -15.29 20.44
N ASP A 153 -3.08 -16.40 20.80
CA ASP A 153 -4.37 -16.75 20.21
C ASP A 153 -5.47 -15.83 20.70
N GLU A 154 -5.49 -15.50 22.00
CA GLU A 154 -6.42 -14.54 22.57
C GLU A 154 -6.20 -13.12 22.02
N GLU A 155 -4.93 -12.69 21.85
CA GLU A 155 -4.60 -11.42 21.18
C GLU A 155 -5.27 -11.32 19.82
N ASN A 156 -5.14 -12.35 18.97
CA ASN A 156 -5.72 -12.34 17.63
C ASN A 156 -7.24 -12.22 17.63
N VAL A 157 -7.91 -12.93 18.56
CA VAL A 157 -9.38 -12.87 18.70
C VAL A 157 -9.84 -11.48 19.16
N VAL A 158 -9.23 -10.96 20.23
CA VAL A 158 -9.58 -9.64 20.77
C VAL A 158 -9.34 -8.57 19.73
N PHE A 159 -8.22 -8.64 19.04
CA PHE A 159 -7.84 -7.65 18.05
C PHE A 159 -8.73 -7.68 16.81
N THR A 160 -9.07 -8.86 16.29
CA THR A 160 -10.02 -9.02 15.17
C THR A 160 -11.38 -8.39 15.52
N ASN A 161 -11.84 -8.57 16.77
CA ASN A 161 -13.06 -7.93 17.24
C ASN A 161 -12.94 -6.41 17.33
N GLU A 162 -11.81 -5.89 17.82
CA GLU A 162 -11.54 -4.44 17.85
C GLU A 162 -11.50 -3.85 16.44
N LEU A 163 -10.84 -4.51 15.48
CA LEU A 163 -10.84 -4.09 14.08
C LEU A 163 -12.25 -4.00 13.50
N SER A 164 -13.10 -5.00 13.78
CA SER A 164 -14.49 -4.99 13.35
C SER A 164 -15.25 -3.78 13.89
N ASN A 165 -15.05 -3.48 15.17
CA ASN A 165 -15.65 -2.31 15.82
C ASN A 165 -15.11 -0.98 15.26
N ILE A 166 -13.81 -0.91 14.98
CA ILE A 166 -13.20 0.30 14.40
C ILE A 166 -13.73 0.52 12.98
N VAL A 167 -13.77 -0.51 12.15
CA VAL A 167 -14.30 -0.43 10.76
C VAL A 167 -15.74 0.08 10.74
N THR A 168 -16.61 -0.47 11.59
CA THR A 168 -18.00 -0.04 11.69
C THR A 168 -18.15 1.34 12.35
N GLY A 169 -17.31 1.64 13.36
CA GLY A 169 -17.29 2.93 14.03
C GLY A 169 -16.81 4.08 13.14
N LEU A 170 -15.81 3.83 12.27
CA LEU A 170 -15.38 4.79 11.25
C LEU A 170 -16.48 5.02 10.22
N LYS A 171 -17.16 3.95 9.79
CA LYS A 171 -18.31 4.09 8.87
C LYS A 171 -19.44 4.92 9.46
N ALA A 172 -19.72 4.77 10.73
CA ALA A 172 -20.77 5.54 11.43
C ALA A 172 -20.46 7.05 11.50
N GLN A 173 -19.20 7.44 11.34
CA GLN A 173 -18.77 8.84 11.28
C GLN A 173 -18.87 9.43 9.86
N CYS A 174 -19.02 8.59 8.83
CA CYS A 174 -19.20 9.05 7.46
C CYS A 174 -20.62 9.58 7.25
N SER A 175 -20.74 10.67 6.50
CA SER A 175 -22.04 11.22 6.11
C SER A 175 -22.78 10.26 5.17
N PRO A 176 -24.07 10.01 5.36
CA PRO A 176 -24.88 9.21 4.44
C PRO A 176 -25.05 9.87 3.07
N GLU A 177 -24.86 11.18 2.97
CA GLU A 177 -24.99 11.96 1.73
C GLU A 177 -23.74 11.90 0.84
N LYS A 178 -22.60 11.45 1.43
CA LYS A 178 -21.32 11.37 0.72
C LYS A 178 -20.95 9.94 0.37
N LYS A 179 -20.03 9.79 -0.58
CA LYS A 179 -19.37 8.51 -0.78
C LYS A 179 -18.48 8.21 0.41
N SER A 180 -18.39 6.95 0.79
CA SER A 180 -17.51 6.50 1.86
C SER A 180 -16.48 5.53 1.32
N ILE A 181 -15.22 5.82 1.57
CA ILE A 181 -14.07 4.99 1.19
C ILE A 181 -13.38 4.52 2.47
N LEU A 182 -13.04 3.24 2.53
CA LEU A 182 -12.15 2.73 3.56
C LEU A 182 -10.75 2.55 2.97
N MET A 183 -9.76 3.22 3.55
CA MET A 183 -8.34 2.89 3.40
C MET A 183 -7.90 2.03 4.57
N ALA A 184 -7.29 0.87 4.32
CA ALA A 184 -6.82 0.00 5.38
C ALA A 184 -5.57 -0.78 4.95
N HIS A 185 -4.74 -1.18 5.94
CA HIS A 185 -3.53 -1.95 5.70
C HIS A 185 -3.56 -3.25 6.50
N TYR A 186 -4.36 -4.21 6.02
CA TYR A 186 -4.64 -5.49 6.70
C TYR A 186 -4.99 -6.59 5.72
N THR A 187 -4.83 -7.83 6.17
CA THR A 187 -5.37 -9.00 5.48
C THR A 187 -6.89 -9.06 5.62
N VAL A 188 -7.58 -9.27 4.50
CA VAL A 188 -9.01 -9.59 4.44
C VAL A 188 -9.13 -11.03 3.93
N PRO A 189 -9.85 -11.93 4.63
CA PRO A 189 -10.02 -13.31 4.18
C PRO A 189 -10.57 -13.41 2.76
N GLY A 190 -10.11 -14.42 2.01
CA GLY A 190 -10.50 -14.61 0.60
C GLY A 190 -9.64 -13.86 -0.43
N CYS A 191 -8.61 -13.12 0.01
CA CYS A 191 -7.58 -12.63 -0.88
C CYS A 191 -6.58 -13.74 -1.24
N ASN A 192 -5.91 -13.57 -2.38
CA ASN A 192 -4.83 -14.44 -2.80
C ASN A 192 -3.50 -13.89 -2.26
N THR A 193 -2.85 -14.67 -1.40
CA THR A 193 -1.58 -14.32 -0.72
C THR A 193 -0.35 -14.98 -1.33
N GLU A 194 -0.45 -15.65 -2.48
CA GLU A 194 0.64 -16.44 -3.09
C GLU A 194 1.79 -15.59 -3.65
N SER A 195 1.71 -14.28 -3.61
CA SER A 195 2.75 -13.39 -4.16
C SER A 195 3.78 -12.97 -3.11
N GLY A 196 4.68 -13.87 -2.74
CA GLY A 196 5.87 -13.54 -1.93
C GLY A 196 5.64 -13.30 -0.44
N GLN A 197 4.39 -13.21 0.00
CA GLN A 197 4.05 -13.19 1.40
C GLN A 197 3.86 -14.62 1.90
N THR A 198 4.66 -15.04 2.86
CA THR A 198 4.54 -16.38 3.40
C THR A 198 3.21 -16.55 4.13
N MET A 199 2.46 -17.61 3.83
CA MET A 199 1.22 -17.96 4.54
C MET A 199 1.38 -17.97 6.07
N MET A 200 2.60 -18.19 6.57
CA MET A 200 2.89 -18.15 8.01
C MET A 200 2.68 -16.77 8.62
N LEU A 201 2.97 -15.68 7.90
CA LEU A 201 2.77 -14.32 8.42
C LEU A 201 1.28 -13.99 8.51
N THR A 202 0.50 -14.36 7.49
CA THR A 202 -0.94 -14.08 7.46
C THR A 202 -1.75 -14.87 8.49
N GLN A 203 -1.27 -16.04 8.94
CA GLN A 203 -1.95 -16.82 9.98
C GLN A 203 -1.82 -16.22 11.39
N PHE A 204 -0.81 -15.38 11.63
CA PHE A 204 -0.55 -14.78 12.94
C PHE A 204 -0.84 -13.26 12.97
N GLU A 205 -1.35 -12.72 11.88
CA GLU A 205 -1.69 -11.30 11.77
C GLU A 205 -3.17 -11.07 12.01
N PRO A 206 -3.53 -9.91 12.57
CA PRO A 206 -4.92 -9.48 12.67
C PRO A 206 -5.54 -9.33 11.30
N ILE A 207 -6.76 -9.77 11.16
CA ILE A 207 -7.54 -9.68 9.93
C ILE A 207 -8.73 -8.75 10.09
N ILE A 208 -9.16 -8.11 9.01
CA ILE A 208 -10.48 -7.48 8.96
C ILE A 208 -11.48 -8.54 8.47
N PRO A 209 -12.44 -8.96 9.30
CA PRO A 209 -13.45 -9.92 8.87
C PRO A 209 -14.29 -9.38 7.72
N GLN A 210 -14.61 -10.23 6.75
CA GLN A 210 -15.48 -9.85 5.63
C GLN A 210 -16.84 -9.35 6.11
N GLU A 211 -17.38 -9.96 7.17
CA GLU A 211 -18.67 -9.60 7.77
C GLU A 211 -18.67 -8.14 8.28
N ALA A 212 -17.56 -7.67 8.82
CA ALA A 212 -17.42 -6.28 9.27
C ALA A 212 -17.47 -5.31 8.07
N LEU A 213 -16.78 -5.65 6.97
CA LEU A 213 -16.80 -4.85 5.75
C LEU A 213 -18.17 -4.86 5.08
N LEU A 214 -18.85 -6.01 5.06
CA LEU A 214 -20.21 -6.15 4.53
C LEU A 214 -21.20 -5.32 5.33
N ALA A 215 -21.12 -5.38 6.67
CA ALA A 215 -21.98 -4.62 7.56
C ALA A 215 -21.75 -3.10 7.45
N ALA A 216 -20.48 -2.68 7.34
CA ALA A 216 -20.10 -1.27 7.17
C ALA A 216 -20.53 -0.71 5.80
N ASN A 217 -20.52 -1.53 4.76
CA ASN A 217 -20.97 -1.19 3.41
C ASN A 217 -20.36 0.10 2.85
N TYR A 218 -19.02 0.16 2.82
CA TYR A 218 -18.29 1.23 2.14
C TYR A 218 -18.50 1.18 0.63
N ASN A 219 -18.49 2.33 -0.04
CA ASN A 219 -18.62 2.39 -1.50
C ASN A 219 -17.36 1.86 -2.21
N LEU A 220 -16.20 2.02 -1.60
CA LEU A 220 -14.91 1.50 -2.06
C LEU A 220 -14.08 1.08 -0.85
N VAL A 221 -13.38 -0.05 -0.93
CA VAL A 221 -12.37 -0.47 0.06
C VAL A 221 -11.03 -0.56 -0.65
N ALA A 222 -10.09 0.29 -0.24
CA ALA A 222 -8.77 0.47 -0.82
C ALA A 222 -7.69 -0.04 0.15
N LEU A 223 -7.18 -1.22 -0.14
CA LEU A 223 -6.30 -1.98 0.75
C LEU A 223 -4.84 -1.94 0.28
N GLY A 224 -3.91 -1.86 1.23
CA GLY A 224 -2.51 -2.25 1.11
C GLY A 224 -2.23 -3.55 1.87
N HIS A 225 -0.94 -3.92 2.02
CA HIS A 225 -0.44 -5.09 2.72
C HIS A 225 -0.26 -6.34 1.85
N ILE A 226 -1.20 -6.69 1.00
CA ILE A 226 -1.06 -7.84 0.09
C ILE A 226 -0.47 -7.33 -1.24
N HIS A 227 0.73 -7.84 -1.57
CA HIS A 227 1.51 -7.34 -2.72
C HIS A 227 0.93 -7.71 -4.08
N ARG A 228 0.01 -8.67 -4.14
CA ARG A 228 -0.69 -9.03 -5.37
C ARG A 228 -1.86 -8.10 -5.61
N PRO A 229 -1.87 -7.33 -6.72
CA PRO A 229 -3.02 -6.51 -7.09
C PRO A 229 -4.21 -7.39 -7.39
N GLN A 230 -5.35 -7.09 -6.77
CA GLN A 230 -6.56 -7.91 -6.94
C GLN A 230 -7.82 -7.19 -6.48
N LYS A 231 -8.93 -7.51 -7.14
CA LYS A 231 -10.29 -7.28 -6.64
C LYS A 231 -10.75 -8.51 -5.88
N ILE A 232 -11.29 -8.34 -4.69
CA ILE A 232 -11.75 -9.45 -3.85
C ILE A 232 -13.27 -9.46 -3.71
N MET A 233 -13.84 -10.66 -3.47
CA MET A 233 -15.27 -10.87 -3.16
C MET A 233 -16.27 -10.35 -4.21
N HIS A 234 -15.85 -10.11 -5.44
CA HIS A 234 -16.69 -9.45 -6.47
C HIS A 234 -17.34 -8.12 -6.00
N ARG A 235 -16.72 -7.47 -4.99
CA ARG A 235 -17.08 -6.17 -4.45
C ARG A 235 -16.08 -5.12 -4.92
N ASP A 236 -16.37 -3.85 -4.69
CA ASP A 236 -15.40 -2.80 -4.95
C ASP A 236 -14.39 -2.70 -3.80
N TRP A 237 -13.74 -3.83 -3.53
CA TRP A 237 -12.67 -4.03 -2.57
C TRP A 237 -11.40 -4.43 -3.31
N TYR A 238 -10.37 -3.61 -3.20
CA TYR A 238 -9.15 -3.78 -4.00
C TYR A 238 -7.92 -3.74 -3.12
N TYR A 239 -7.01 -4.70 -3.33
CA TYR A 239 -5.62 -4.54 -2.97
C TYR A 239 -4.89 -3.83 -4.10
N SER A 240 -4.16 -2.75 -3.75
CA SER A 240 -3.31 -2.06 -4.72
C SER A 240 -2.26 -3.00 -5.31
N GLY A 241 -1.71 -3.84 -4.46
CA GLY A 241 -0.48 -4.56 -4.71
C GLY A 241 0.74 -3.65 -4.51
N ALA A 242 1.93 -4.28 -4.49
CA ALA A 242 3.18 -3.55 -4.42
C ALA A 242 3.45 -2.80 -5.73
N ILE A 243 4.11 -1.63 -5.60
CA ILE A 243 4.44 -0.81 -6.77
C ILE A 243 5.55 -1.45 -7.63
N ASN A 244 6.40 -2.29 -7.03
CA ASN A 244 7.53 -2.95 -7.68
C ASN A 244 7.61 -4.41 -7.23
N ALA A 245 8.27 -5.26 -8.02
CA ALA A 245 8.59 -6.63 -7.63
C ALA A 245 9.70 -6.64 -6.57
N MET A 246 9.52 -7.44 -5.52
CA MET A 246 10.38 -7.43 -4.34
C MET A 246 11.44 -8.55 -4.35
N ASN A 247 11.11 -9.73 -4.85
CA ASN A 247 11.98 -10.90 -4.83
C ASN A 247 11.50 -11.97 -5.85
N PHE A 248 12.21 -13.10 -5.94
CA PHE A 248 11.89 -14.17 -6.86
C PHE A 248 10.52 -14.83 -6.69
N ASN A 249 9.88 -14.69 -5.51
CA ASN A 249 8.51 -15.16 -5.36
C ASN A 249 7.49 -14.29 -6.14
N ASP A 250 7.94 -13.17 -6.65
CA ASP A 250 7.13 -12.27 -7.49
C ASP A 250 7.27 -12.56 -8.97
N GLU A 251 7.99 -13.64 -9.34
CA GLU A 251 8.15 -14.10 -10.74
C GLU A 251 6.77 -14.26 -11.40
N GLY A 252 6.61 -13.66 -12.60
CA GLY A 252 5.37 -13.70 -13.36
C GLY A 252 4.20 -12.92 -12.74
N GLN A 253 4.43 -12.12 -11.68
CA GLN A 253 3.39 -11.32 -11.03
C GLN A 253 3.35 -9.90 -11.61
N GLN A 254 2.15 -9.39 -11.82
CA GLN A 254 1.93 -7.98 -12.16
C GLN A 254 2.13 -7.12 -10.91
N ARG A 255 2.64 -5.90 -11.12
CA ARG A 255 2.78 -4.86 -10.10
C ARG A 255 2.24 -3.54 -10.66
N GLY A 256 1.75 -2.66 -9.79
CA GLY A 256 1.18 -1.40 -10.24
C GLY A 256 0.25 -0.75 -9.22
N PHE A 257 -0.79 -0.11 -9.74
CA PHE A 257 -1.74 0.66 -8.97
C PHE A 257 -3.08 0.73 -9.71
N TRP A 258 -4.12 1.24 -9.03
CA TRP A 258 -5.46 1.36 -9.61
C TRP A 258 -5.85 2.81 -9.85
N ILE A 259 -6.62 3.06 -10.91
CA ILE A 259 -7.46 4.23 -11.08
C ILE A 259 -8.92 3.77 -10.95
N HIS A 260 -9.62 4.29 -9.96
CA HIS A 260 -11.03 4.04 -9.72
C HIS A 260 -11.83 5.26 -10.17
N ASN A 261 -12.72 5.07 -11.13
CA ASN A 261 -13.62 6.10 -11.64
C ASN A 261 -15.02 5.85 -11.12
N TRP A 262 -15.57 6.79 -10.35
CA TRP A 262 -16.99 6.78 -10.00
C TRP A 262 -17.79 7.43 -11.11
N HIS A 263 -18.78 6.72 -11.63
CA HIS A 263 -19.70 7.22 -12.65
C HIS A 263 -21.03 7.65 -12.05
N GLU A 264 -21.72 8.57 -12.69
CA GLU A 264 -23.05 9.05 -12.29
C GLU A 264 -24.09 7.94 -12.19
N LEU A 265 -23.89 6.82 -12.87
CA LEU A 265 -24.73 5.62 -12.78
C LEU A 265 -24.59 4.87 -11.43
N GLY A 266 -23.74 5.34 -10.53
CA GLY A 266 -23.59 4.77 -9.18
C GLY A 266 -22.69 3.54 -9.09
N THR A 267 -21.75 3.37 -10.03
CA THR A 267 -20.81 2.26 -10.09
C THR A 267 -19.36 2.74 -10.19
N TRP A 268 -18.44 1.93 -9.68
CA TRP A 268 -17.00 2.09 -9.89
C TRP A 268 -16.57 1.36 -11.16
N GLN A 269 -15.78 2.04 -11.97
CA GLN A 269 -14.96 1.43 -13.01
C GLN A 269 -13.50 1.53 -12.56
N SER A 270 -12.86 0.39 -12.33
CA SER A 270 -11.49 0.34 -11.83
C SER A 270 -10.57 -0.21 -12.90
N ILE A 271 -9.51 0.53 -13.21
CA ILE A 271 -8.50 0.22 -14.22
C ILE A 271 -7.18 0.00 -13.51
N PHE A 272 -6.55 -1.14 -13.74
CA PHE A 272 -5.22 -1.43 -13.23
C PHE A 272 -4.17 -0.91 -14.21
N HIS A 273 -3.17 -0.20 -13.68
CA HIS A 273 -2.01 0.30 -14.41
C HIS A 273 -0.77 -0.45 -13.94
N GLU A 274 -0.15 -1.17 -14.88
CA GLU A 274 1.09 -1.89 -14.62
C GLU A 274 2.28 -0.94 -14.55
N THR A 275 3.21 -1.22 -13.64
CA THR A 275 4.48 -0.50 -13.53
C THR A 275 5.59 -1.26 -14.27
N PRO A 276 6.63 -0.56 -14.76
CA PRO A 276 7.73 -1.17 -15.51
C PRO A 276 8.73 -1.84 -14.56
N ILE A 277 8.31 -2.96 -13.94
CA ILE A 277 9.14 -3.73 -13.02
C ILE A 277 10.32 -4.39 -13.74
N ARG A 278 11.38 -4.69 -12.99
CA ARG A 278 12.38 -5.67 -13.42
C ARG A 278 11.81 -7.06 -13.15
N GLU A 279 11.70 -7.86 -14.18
CA GLU A 279 11.20 -9.23 -14.07
C GLU A 279 12.24 -10.13 -13.39
N PHE A 280 11.75 -11.03 -12.55
CA PHE A 280 12.51 -12.16 -12.02
C PHE A 280 12.21 -13.36 -12.90
N ALA A 281 13.26 -14.11 -13.24
CA ALA A 281 13.14 -15.33 -14.02
C ALA A 281 14.02 -16.43 -13.42
N THR A 282 13.43 -17.59 -13.20
CA THR A 282 14.13 -18.81 -12.79
C THR A 282 14.43 -19.62 -14.05
N ILE A 283 15.70 -19.91 -14.29
CA ILE A 283 16.14 -20.69 -15.43
C ILE A 283 16.71 -22.02 -14.94
N GLU A 284 16.08 -23.12 -15.32
CA GLU A 284 16.63 -24.45 -15.11
C GLU A 284 17.60 -24.77 -16.25
N LEU A 285 18.87 -25.02 -15.92
CA LEU A 285 19.92 -25.36 -16.87
C LEU A 285 20.24 -26.85 -16.76
N ASN A 286 20.29 -27.51 -17.88
CA ASN A 286 20.93 -28.81 -18.01
C ASN A 286 22.35 -28.64 -18.60
N ASP A 287 23.18 -29.70 -18.58
CA ASP A 287 24.59 -29.63 -18.98
C ASP A 287 24.78 -29.20 -20.45
N ASP A 288 23.79 -29.38 -21.31
CA ASP A 288 23.82 -29.02 -22.73
C ASP A 288 23.47 -27.54 -22.97
N ASP A 289 22.77 -26.87 -22.02
CA ASP A 289 22.26 -25.50 -22.19
C ASP A 289 23.30 -24.43 -21.80
N VAL A 290 24.29 -24.79 -20.98
CA VAL A 290 25.28 -23.84 -20.38
C VAL A 290 26.08 -23.09 -21.47
N THR A 291 26.27 -23.69 -22.66
CA THR A 291 27.04 -23.10 -23.77
C THR A 291 26.24 -22.12 -24.61
N GLN A 292 24.91 -22.05 -24.49
CA GLN A 292 24.04 -21.28 -25.38
C GLN A 292 23.49 -20.00 -24.74
N ILE A 293 23.66 -19.79 -23.42
CA ILE A 293 23.11 -18.62 -22.71
C ILE A 293 23.94 -17.38 -23.01
N ASN A 294 23.32 -16.41 -23.62
CA ASN A 294 23.92 -15.08 -23.75
C ASN A 294 23.86 -14.33 -22.42
N MET A 295 24.90 -14.52 -21.60
CA MET A 295 25.01 -13.92 -20.25
C MET A 295 25.06 -12.39 -20.25
N GLN A 296 25.19 -11.72 -21.41
CA GLN A 296 25.24 -10.26 -21.52
C GLN A 296 23.87 -9.58 -21.36
N ALA A 297 22.79 -10.36 -21.49
CA ALA A 297 21.42 -9.84 -21.37
C ALA A 297 20.81 -10.02 -19.97
N MET A 298 21.52 -10.66 -19.03
CA MET A 298 20.98 -11.00 -17.71
C MET A 298 21.73 -10.23 -16.61
N ASP A 299 21.00 -9.42 -15.88
CA ASP A 299 21.47 -8.87 -14.63
C ASP A 299 21.29 -9.94 -13.52
N PHE A 300 22.37 -10.55 -13.09
CA PHE A 300 22.34 -11.48 -11.96
C PHE A 300 22.27 -10.72 -10.64
N VAL A 301 21.32 -11.09 -9.80
CA VAL A 301 21.15 -10.56 -8.44
C VAL A 301 21.73 -11.51 -7.42
#